data_b2c482a011c8f133323500913dd229a3
#
_entry.id   b2c482a011c8f133323500913dd229a3
#
_cell.length_a   1.000
_cell.length_b   1.000
_cell.length_c   1.000
_cell.angle_alpha   90.00
_cell.angle_beta   90.00
_cell.angle_gamma   90.00
#
_symmetry.space_group_name_H-M   'P 1'
#
loop_
_entity.id
_entity.type
_entity.pdbx_description
1 polymer ?
#
loop_
_entity_poly.entity_id
_entity_poly.type
_entity_poly.pdbx_seq_one_letter_code
_entity_poly.pdbx_strand_id
1 'polypeptide(L)'
;YPASVIFTTDLHSMGQFIQEGERVMFETTVTVEKAQRSVTIGSDPQNLDQLNYLAGRHVEHCNRMAQLGTKLAHIDGGVPQIEVSMEKVDEYNLGAIFYFFEFACGVSAYQLGINPFNQPGVEAYKKNMFALLRKPGYEKQTEEILAKI
;
A
#
# COMPACT_ATOMS: atom_id res chain seq x y z
N TYR A 1 10.23 3.83 3.02
CA TYR A 1 9.67 3.44 1.73
C TYR A 1 8.21 3.10 1.89
N PRO A 2 7.30 3.59 1.02
CA PRO A 2 5.93 3.14 1.01
C PRO A 2 5.88 1.68 0.56
N ALA A 3 5.08 0.88 1.26
CA ALA A 3 4.76 -0.49 0.92
C ALA A 3 3.25 -0.68 1.10
N SER A 4 2.65 -1.62 0.40
CA SER A 4 1.24 -1.92 0.53
C SER A 4 1.01 -3.31 1.10
N VAL A 5 0.01 -3.43 1.95
CA VAL A 5 -0.48 -4.69 2.51
C VAL A 5 -1.99 -4.72 2.39
N ILE A 6 -2.58 -5.89 2.31
CA ILE A 6 -4.02 -6.10 2.27
C ILE A 6 -4.44 -6.85 3.52
N PHE A 7 -5.01 -6.14 4.45
CA PHE A 7 -5.60 -6.77 5.63
C PHE A 7 -7.06 -7.17 5.34
N THR A 8 -7.52 -8.30 5.82
CA THR A 8 -6.93 -9.24 6.82
C THR A 8 -5.95 -10.27 6.24
N THR A 9 -5.79 -10.35 4.92
CA THR A 9 -4.97 -11.38 4.25
C THR A 9 -3.53 -11.39 4.76
N ASP A 10 -2.91 -10.21 4.87
CA ASP A 10 -1.50 -10.08 5.24
C ASP A 10 -1.24 -9.93 6.75
N LEU A 11 -2.26 -10.14 7.61
CA LEU A 11 -2.08 -10.04 9.06
C LEU A 11 -1.08 -11.06 9.61
N HIS A 12 -1.08 -12.29 9.05
CA HIS A 12 -0.16 -13.34 9.48
C HIS A 12 1.25 -13.22 8.90
N SER A 13 1.44 -12.43 7.85
CA SER A 13 2.75 -12.20 7.24
C SER A 13 3.37 -10.88 7.72
N MET A 14 2.64 -9.79 7.61
CA MET A 14 3.14 -8.44 7.90
C MET A 14 2.58 -7.86 9.20
N GLY A 15 1.38 -8.26 9.61
CA GLY A 15 0.74 -7.71 10.80
C GLY A 15 1.55 -7.94 12.09
N GLN A 16 2.15 -9.13 12.24
CA GLN A 16 3.03 -9.43 13.36
C GLN A 16 4.26 -8.50 13.40
N PHE A 17 4.88 -8.26 12.24
CA PHE A 17 6.02 -7.35 12.15
C PHE A 17 5.63 -5.90 12.46
N ILE A 18 4.46 -5.46 11.99
CA ILE A 18 3.93 -4.12 12.28
C ILE A 18 3.65 -3.99 13.77
N GLN A 19 3.01 -5.01 14.38
CA GLN A 19 2.62 -4.99 15.79
C GLN A 19 3.80 -5.00 16.75
N GLU A 20 4.85 -5.79 16.49
CA GLU A 20 5.94 -6.05 17.43
C GLU A 20 7.33 -5.70 16.89
N GLY A 21 7.46 -5.28 15.62
CA GLY A 21 8.72 -4.85 15.05
C GLY A 21 9.17 -3.47 15.54
N GLU A 22 10.21 -2.93 14.91
CA GLU A 22 10.72 -1.60 15.22
C GLU A 22 9.70 -0.50 14.89
N ARG A 23 9.63 0.52 15.74
CA ARG A 23 8.70 1.67 15.59
C ARG A 23 9.27 2.73 14.63
N VAL A 24 9.47 2.34 13.37
CA VAL A 24 10.03 3.20 12.32
C VAL A 24 9.02 3.48 11.19
N MET A 25 7.80 3.00 11.33
CA MET A 25 6.75 3.15 10.32
C MET A 25 5.45 3.71 10.91
N PHE A 26 4.62 4.22 10.03
CA PHE A 26 3.22 4.54 10.30
C PHE A 26 2.35 3.87 9.24
N GLU A 27 1.08 3.71 9.52
CA GLU A 27 0.13 3.14 8.57
C GLU A 27 -0.82 4.21 8.02
N THR A 28 -1.11 4.10 6.75
CA THR A 28 -2.22 4.84 6.12
C THR A 28 -3.25 3.83 5.62
N THR A 29 -4.39 3.79 6.30
CA THR A 29 -5.51 2.93 5.91
C THR A 29 -6.42 3.66 4.93
N VAL A 30 -6.67 3.06 3.77
CA VAL A 30 -7.69 3.54 2.83
C VAL A 30 -8.99 2.80 3.12
N THR A 31 -10.05 3.54 3.46
CA THR A 31 -11.37 2.99 3.78
C THR A 31 -12.42 3.41 2.76
N VAL A 32 -13.42 2.55 2.57
CA VAL A 32 -14.58 2.81 1.70
C VAL A 32 -15.83 2.89 2.58
N GLU A 33 -16.54 4.02 2.54
CA GLU A 33 -17.71 4.25 3.41
C GLU A 33 -18.94 3.47 2.97
N LYS A 34 -19.18 3.40 1.65
CA LYS A 34 -20.36 2.77 1.07
C LYS A 34 -19.96 1.59 0.19
N ALA A 35 -20.36 0.40 0.58
CA ALA A 35 -20.21 -0.79 -0.25
C ALA A 35 -21.10 -0.68 -1.50
N GLN A 36 -20.60 -1.10 -2.66
CA GLN A 36 -21.39 -1.14 -3.91
C GLN A 36 -22.47 -2.20 -3.87
N ARG A 37 -22.21 -3.28 -3.16
CA ARG A 37 -23.15 -4.41 -2.96
C ARG A 37 -23.03 -4.87 -1.53
N SER A 38 -24.16 -5.32 -0.98
CA SER A 38 -24.22 -5.86 0.37
C SER A 38 -24.60 -7.35 0.30
N VAL A 39 -23.90 -8.14 1.10
CA VAL A 39 -24.19 -9.57 1.28
C VAL A 39 -24.47 -9.82 2.75
N THR A 40 -25.62 -10.38 3.04
CA THR A 40 -25.99 -10.75 4.41
C THR A 40 -25.53 -12.18 4.70
N ILE A 41 -24.90 -12.38 5.85
CA ILE A 41 -24.42 -13.68 6.32
C ILE A 41 -25.63 -14.49 6.76
N GLY A 42 -25.77 -15.70 6.21
CA GLY A 42 -26.79 -16.67 6.61
C GLY A 42 -26.49 -17.31 7.96
N SER A 43 -27.48 -18.07 8.50
CA SER A 43 -27.26 -18.93 9.66
C SER A 43 -27.11 -20.38 9.23
N ASP A 44 -26.24 -21.14 9.89
CA ASP A 44 -26.13 -22.58 9.77
C ASP A 44 -26.92 -23.24 10.93
N PRO A 45 -27.95 -24.08 10.67
CA PRO A 45 -28.69 -24.75 11.73
C PRO A 45 -27.82 -25.61 12.65
N GLN A 46 -26.71 -26.12 12.17
CA GLN A 46 -25.77 -26.95 12.95
C GLN A 46 -24.66 -26.15 13.61
N ASN A 47 -24.46 -24.91 13.18
CA ASN A 47 -23.40 -24.00 13.69
C ASN A 47 -22.02 -24.68 13.78
N LEU A 48 -21.64 -25.46 12.76
CA LEU A 48 -20.43 -26.27 12.76
C LEU A 48 -19.15 -25.42 12.82
N ASP A 49 -19.18 -24.24 12.22
CA ASP A 49 -18.10 -23.28 12.21
C ASP A 49 -18.11 -22.31 13.40
N GLN A 50 -19.16 -22.38 14.22
CA GLN A 50 -19.39 -21.50 15.37
C GLN A 50 -19.53 -20.00 15.00
N LEU A 51 -19.87 -19.69 13.75
CA LEU A 51 -19.97 -18.33 13.24
C LEU A 51 -21.40 -17.75 13.23
N ASN A 52 -22.40 -18.46 13.78
CA ASN A 52 -23.77 -17.95 13.81
C ASN A 52 -23.94 -16.62 14.56
N TYR A 53 -22.98 -16.19 15.36
CA TYR A 53 -23.00 -14.86 15.97
C TYR A 53 -22.87 -13.73 14.91
N LEU A 54 -22.44 -14.06 13.70
CA LEU A 54 -22.39 -13.14 12.55
C LEU A 54 -23.67 -13.17 11.71
N ALA A 55 -24.56 -14.15 11.93
CA ALA A 55 -25.78 -14.29 11.14
C ALA A 55 -26.63 -13.02 11.18
N GLY A 56 -27.17 -12.64 10.03
CA GLY A 56 -27.91 -11.38 9.86
C GLY A 56 -27.07 -10.13 9.72
N ARG A 57 -25.75 -10.20 9.91
CA ARG A 57 -24.84 -9.08 9.65
C ARG A 57 -24.42 -9.04 8.19
N HIS A 58 -24.03 -7.86 7.74
CA HIS A 58 -23.48 -7.67 6.41
C HIS A 58 -21.96 -7.94 6.41
N VAL A 59 -21.44 -8.50 5.31
CA VAL A 59 -20.01 -8.80 5.17
C VAL A 59 -19.16 -7.54 5.32
N GLU A 60 -19.58 -6.41 4.76
CA GLU A 60 -18.88 -5.12 4.90
C GLU A 60 -18.82 -4.64 6.34
N HIS A 61 -19.84 -4.94 7.17
CA HIS A 61 -19.79 -4.64 8.59
C HIS A 61 -18.70 -5.47 9.29
N CYS A 62 -18.62 -6.76 8.99
CA CYS A 62 -17.57 -7.63 9.55
C CYS A 62 -16.18 -7.19 9.14
N ASN A 63 -16.00 -6.82 7.86
CA ASN A 63 -14.74 -6.27 7.37
C ASN A 63 -14.35 -4.97 8.09
N ARG A 64 -15.30 -4.07 8.33
CA ARG A 64 -15.06 -2.84 9.08
C ARG A 64 -14.67 -3.13 10.55
N MET A 65 -15.28 -4.12 11.18
CA MET A 65 -14.91 -4.53 12.55
C MET A 65 -13.51 -5.14 12.60
N ALA A 66 -13.14 -5.94 11.61
CA ALA A 66 -11.78 -6.47 11.48
C ALA A 66 -10.75 -5.35 11.31
N GLN A 67 -11.02 -4.39 10.42
CA GLN A 67 -10.17 -3.21 10.22
C GLN A 67 -10.02 -2.38 11.51
N LEU A 68 -11.11 -2.13 12.21
CA LEU A 68 -11.10 -1.36 13.45
C LEU A 68 -10.33 -2.10 14.55
N GLY A 69 -10.53 -3.42 14.69
CA GLY A 69 -9.79 -4.25 15.65
C GLY A 69 -8.28 -4.22 15.40
N THR A 70 -7.86 -4.37 14.15
CA THR A 70 -6.46 -4.27 13.74
C THR A 70 -5.89 -2.88 14.06
N LYS A 71 -6.60 -1.82 13.65
CA LYS A 71 -6.19 -0.44 13.92
C LYS A 71 -5.97 -0.16 15.40
N LEU A 72 -6.90 -0.61 16.26
CA LEU A 72 -6.78 -0.43 17.70
C LEU A 72 -5.56 -1.16 18.27
N ALA A 73 -5.33 -2.41 17.86
CA ALA A 73 -4.17 -3.17 18.28
C ALA A 73 -2.85 -2.49 17.88
N HIS A 74 -2.75 -2.00 16.66
CA HIS A 74 -1.55 -1.31 16.17
C HIS A 74 -1.33 0.03 16.88
N ILE A 75 -2.40 0.79 17.19
CA ILE A 75 -2.31 2.02 17.99
C ILE A 75 -1.78 1.70 19.40
N ASP A 76 -2.34 0.69 20.07
CA ASP A 76 -1.88 0.25 21.39
C ASP A 76 -0.42 -0.24 21.36
N GLY A 77 0.00 -0.81 20.22
CA GLY A 77 1.40 -1.16 19.94
C GLY A 77 2.30 0.04 19.61
N GLY A 78 1.77 1.25 19.56
CA GLY A 78 2.55 2.48 19.26
C GLY A 78 2.78 2.76 17.78
N VAL A 79 2.00 2.18 16.88
CA VAL A 79 2.06 2.46 15.43
C VAL A 79 1.12 3.62 15.07
N PRO A 80 1.63 4.77 14.62
CA PRO A 80 0.78 5.89 14.22
C PRO A 80 -0.12 5.53 13.04
N GLN A 81 -1.37 5.98 13.09
CA GLN A 81 -2.39 5.67 12.09
C GLN A 81 -2.89 6.94 11.40
N ILE A 82 -2.96 6.89 10.08
CA ILE A 82 -3.65 7.87 9.24
C ILE A 82 -4.80 7.14 8.52
N GLU A 83 -5.96 7.77 8.43
CA GLU A 83 -7.07 7.21 7.68
C GLU A 83 -7.44 8.16 6.54
N VAL A 84 -7.53 7.60 5.34
CA VAL A 84 -8.03 8.27 4.14
C VAL A 84 -9.30 7.55 3.71
N SER A 85 -10.45 8.21 3.85
CA SER A 85 -11.73 7.62 3.46
C SER A 85 -12.17 8.09 2.09
N MET A 86 -12.76 7.19 1.30
CA MET A 86 -13.51 7.51 0.11
C MET A 86 -14.98 7.10 0.28
N GLU A 87 -15.89 7.84 -0.32
CA GLU A 87 -17.32 7.57 -0.18
C GLU A 87 -17.69 6.19 -0.75
N LYS A 88 -17.23 5.86 -1.94
CA LYS A 88 -17.50 4.62 -2.68
C LYS A 88 -16.42 4.34 -3.70
N VAL A 89 -16.37 3.12 -4.20
CA VAL A 89 -15.49 2.75 -5.31
C VAL A 89 -16.16 3.10 -6.64
N ASP A 90 -15.75 4.20 -7.23
CA ASP A 90 -16.12 4.62 -8.57
C ASP A 90 -14.94 5.36 -9.23
N GLU A 91 -15.07 5.70 -10.50
CA GLU A 91 -14.02 6.32 -11.30
C GLU A 91 -13.59 7.68 -10.71
N TYR A 92 -14.53 8.45 -10.17
CA TYR A 92 -14.24 9.75 -9.56
C TYR A 92 -13.42 9.61 -8.28
N ASN A 93 -13.87 8.78 -7.35
CA ASN A 93 -13.17 8.58 -6.07
C ASN A 93 -11.83 7.91 -6.26
N LEU A 94 -11.71 6.98 -7.23
CA LEU A 94 -10.45 6.36 -7.58
C LEU A 94 -9.46 7.39 -8.14
N GLY A 95 -9.90 8.23 -9.06
CA GLY A 95 -9.07 9.33 -9.58
C GLY A 95 -8.67 10.34 -8.50
N ALA A 96 -9.57 10.66 -7.57
CA ALA A 96 -9.28 11.55 -6.45
C ALA A 96 -8.21 10.97 -5.51
N ILE A 97 -8.25 9.67 -5.20
CA ILE A 97 -7.22 9.02 -4.37
C ILE A 97 -5.87 8.97 -5.08
N PHE A 98 -5.82 8.66 -6.37
CA PHE A 98 -4.57 8.70 -7.12
C PHE A 98 -3.96 10.09 -7.08
N TYR A 99 -4.72 11.12 -7.40
CA TYR A 99 -4.26 12.49 -7.36
C TYR A 99 -3.80 12.91 -5.95
N PHE A 100 -4.53 12.50 -4.91
CA PHE A 100 -4.15 12.77 -3.53
C PHE A 100 -2.75 12.23 -3.20
N PHE A 101 -2.47 10.96 -3.52
CA PHE A 101 -1.17 10.38 -3.23
C PHE A 101 -0.05 10.91 -4.13
N GLU A 102 -0.32 11.20 -5.39
CA GLU A 102 0.64 11.85 -6.29
C GLU A 102 1.00 13.25 -5.79
N PHE A 103 0.00 14.03 -5.40
CA PHE A 103 0.22 15.37 -4.85
C PHE A 103 0.95 15.32 -3.52
N ALA A 104 0.58 14.43 -2.61
CA ALA A 104 1.26 14.21 -1.34
C ALA A 104 2.73 13.80 -1.53
N CYS A 105 3.02 12.96 -2.51
CA CYS A 105 4.39 12.60 -2.89
C CYS A 105 5.20 13.83 -3.32
N GLY A 106 4.63 14.68 -4.19
CA GLY A 106 5.27 15.93 -4.60
C GLY A 106 5.56 16.88 -3.42
N VAL A 107 4.58 17.07 -2.54
CA VAL A 107 4.72 17.90 -1.35
C VAL A 107 5.81 17.36 -0.42
N SER A 108 5.79 16.06 -0.14
CA SER A 108 6.77 15.43 0.75
C SER A 108 8.21 15.53 0.20
N ALA A 109 8.37 15.39 -1.12
CA ALA A 109 9.68 15.56 -1.76
C ALA A 109 10.20 17.01 -1.62
N TYR A 110 9.36 18.01 -1.81
CA TYR A 110 9.74 19.40 -1.56
C TYR A 110 10.10 19.67 -0.10
N GLN A 111 9.38 19.08 0.86
CA GLN A 111 9.73 19.18 2.28
C GLN A 111 11.10 18.57 2.59
N LEU A 112 11.50 17.54 1.85
CA LEU A 112 12.83 16.91 1.94
C LEU A 112 13.91 17.63 1.11
N GLY A 113 13.57 18.71 0.43
CA GLY A 113 14.50 19.45 -0.45
C GLY A 113 14.86 18.69 -1.73
N ILE A 114 14.03 17.74 -2.15
CA ILE A 114 14.23 16.90 -3.33
C ILE A 114 13.31 17.36 -4.46
N ASN A 115 13.82 17.36 -5.71
CA ASN A 115 12.96 17.59 -6.87
C ASN A 115 12.16 16.30 -7.21
N PRO A 116 10.82 16.30 -7.07
CA PRO A 116 10.00 15.13 -7.34
C PRO A 116 9.86 14.80 -8.85
N PHE A 117 10.26 15.70 -9.74
CA PHE A 117 10.02 15.59 -11.19
C PHE A 117 11.25 15.14 -11.98
N ASN A 118 12.37 14.82 -11.34
CA ASN A 118 13.54 14.27 -12.00
C ASN A 118 13.86 12.86 -11.47
N GLN A 119 14.64 12.12 -12.25
CA GLN A 119 15.04 10.75 -11.92
C GLN A 119 16.54 10.52 -12.22
N PRO A 120 17.47 11.28 -11.61
CA PRO A 120 18.89 11.15 -11.95
C PRO A 120 19.45 9.75 -11.72
N GLY A 121 18.96 9.02 -10.71
CA GLY A 121 19.38 7.65 -10.43
C GLY A 121 19.01 6.64 -11.53
N VAL A 122 17.93 6.90 -12.27
CA VAL A 122 17.48 6.05 -13.36
C VAL A 122 18.37 6.23 -14.61
N GLU A 123 18.97 7.40 -14.81
CA GLU A 123 19.82 7.67 -15.96
C GLU A 123 21.12 6.85 -15.95
N ALA A 124 21.64 6.51 -14.79
CA ALA A 124 22.86 5.72 -14.67
C ALA A 124 22.70 4.32 -15.28
N TYR A 125 21.64 3.58 -14.92
CA TYR A 125 21.43 2.24 -15.48
C TYR A 125 21.07 2.26 -16.97
N LYS A 126 20.36 3.28 -17.44
CA LYS A 126 20.09 3.46 -18.88
C LYS A 126 21.36 3.63 -19.69
N LYS A 127 22.29 4.47 -19.20
CA LYS A 127 23.61 4.64 -19.85
C LYS A 127 24.39 3.34 -19.87
N ASN A 128 24.40 2.59 -18.76
CA ASN A 128 25.03 1.28 -18.70
C ASN A 128 24.40 0.28 -19.68
N MET A 129 23.09 0.24 -19.74
CA MET A 129 22.37 -0.62 -20.69
C MET A 129 22.70 -0.26 -22.14
N PHE A 130 22.72 1.03 -22.50
CA PHE A 130 23.11 1.48 -23.84
C PHE A 130 24.54 1.10 -24.20
N ALA A 131 25.45 1.22 -23.26
CA ALA A 131 26.84 0.80 -23.43
C ALA A 131 26.96 -0.71 -23.63
N LEU A 132 26.32 -1.52 -22.79
CA LEU A 132 26.32 -2.99 -22.90
C LEU A 132 25.69 -3.49 -24.21
N LEU A 133 24.66 -2.79 -24.71
CA LEU A 133 24.03 -3.06 -26.00
C LEU A 133 24.82 -2.48 -27.19
N ARG A 134 25.99 -1.90 -26.94
CA ARG A 134 26.86 -1.29 -27.95
C ARG A 134 26.11 -0.24 -28.82
N LYS A 135 25.26 0.57 -28.19
CA LYS A 135 24.56 1.64 -28.89
C LYS A 135 25.57 2.62 -29.51
N PRO A 136 25.40 3.03 -30.78
CA PRO A 136 26.28 4.04 -31.40
C PRO A 136 26.37 5.31 -30.54
N GLY A 137 27.60 5.81 -30.36
CA GLY A 137 27.91 6.95 -29.48
C GLY A 137 28.18 6.59 -28.02
N TYR A 138 28.24 5.30 -27.68
CA TYR A 138 28.58 4.78 -26.34
C TYR A 138 29.83 3.88 -26.32
N GLU A 139 30.69 3.99 -27.34
CA GLU A 139 31.84 3.12 -27.53
C GLU A 139 32.79 3.15 -26.32
N LYS A 140 33.15 4.34 -25.85
CA LYS A 140 34.02 4.51 -24.67
C LYS A 140 33.40 3.90 -23.40
N GLN A 141 32.12 4.17 -23.14
CA GLN A 141 31.41 3.61 -21.99
C GLN A 141 31.29 2.09 -22.09
N THR A 142 31.16 1.54 -23.31
CA THR A 142 31.16 0.11 -23.56
C THR A 142 32.48 -0.51 -23.11
N GLU A 143 33.62 0.04 -23.52
CA GLU A 143 34.95 -0.44 -23.12
C GLU A 143 35.14 -0.34 -21.60
N GLU A 144 34.75 0.78 -20.98
CA GLU A 144 34.84 0.98 -19.53
C GLU A 144 33.99 -0.01 -18.72
N ILE A 145 32.82 -0.37 -19.22
CA ILE A 145 31.94 -1.33 -18.54
C ILE A 145 32.42 -2.77 -18.73
N LEU A 146 32.82 -3.12 -19.95
CA LEU A 146 33.35 -4.47 -20.23
C LEU A 146 34.64 -4.77 -19.45
N ALA A 147 35.42 -3.75 -19.11
CA ALA A 147 36.60 -3.89 -18.27
C ALA A 147 36.29 -4.14 -16.78
N LYS A 148 35.01 -3.99 -16.36
CA LYS A 148 34.57 -4.19 -14.97
C LYS A 148 33.89 -5.55 -14.73
N ILE A 149 33.57 -6.27 -15.79
CA ILE A 149 32.87 -7.57 -15.73
C ILE A 149 33.72 -8.67 -16.30
#